data_e5d0299189e8de59e7eb1a05155a8ae9
#
_entry.id   e5d0299189e8de59e7eb1a05155a8ae9
#
_cell.length_a   1.000
_cell.length_b   1.000
_cell.length_c   1.000
_cell.angle_alpha   90.00
_cell.angle_beta   90.00
_cell.angle_gamma   90.00
#
_symmetry.space_group_name_H-M   'P 1'
#
loop_
_entity.id
_entity.type
_entity.pdbx_description
1 polymer ?
#
loop_
_entity_poly.entity_id
_entity_poly.type
_entity_poly.pdbx_seq_one_letter_code
_entity_poly.pdbx_strand_id
1 'polypeptide(L)'
;MGAAEAKAAILANKTALGIEFGSTRIKAVLVDDKNQPIASGGHEWENRYENGVWTYSLDDIWTGIQDCYQDMARDVKAKYDIELESVGAFGVSAMMHGYMPFNKKGELLVPFRTWRNNITGEASEKLMELFNYNIPQRWSIAHLYQAILNGEEHVKDIDYITTLEAYVHWKLTGKRVLGIGDAAGMFPIDTTKADYNQEMVDKFDELVAPYGFSWKLRDIMPKALVAGEDAGVLTEEGAKLLDVTGKLKAGIPMCPPEGDAGTGMVATNSVAVRTGNVSAGTSVFAMIVLEKELSRPYKEIDMVTTPSGHLVAMAHSNNCTSDLNAWVNVFKEFAEAMGMEVDMNKLFGTLYNKALEGDPDCGGLLSYCYFSGEHMTGFEEGRPLFVRSPESKFNLANFMRTNLYTCLGAMRVGLNLLFEKENVKVDRLLGHGGLFKTKGVGQQILADAVNAPVSVMATAGEGGAWGIALLASYLVNKEEGETLESFLDNKVFADQESSTLDPKPEGVAGFNVFMDSYMKGLSIERAAVESEIW
;
A
#
# COMPACT_ATOMS: atom_id res chain seq x y z
N MET A 1 23.34 -15.75 3.60
CA MET A 1 23.55 -16.27 4.99
C MET A 1 23.57 -17.79 4.98
N GLY A 2 24.40 -18.42 5.81
CA GLY A 2 24.44 -19.89 5.90
C GLY A 2 23.29 -20.43 6.75
N ALA A 3 22.78 -21.62 6.43
CA ALA A 3 21.71 -22.28 7.19
C ALA A 3 22.04 -22.43 8.71
N ALA A 4 23.33 -22.52 9.05
CA ALA A 4 23.78 -22.61 10.44
C ALA A 4 23.59 -21.30 11.23
N GLU A 5 23.77 -20.15 10.61
CA GLU A 5 23.57 -18.83 11.25
C GLU A 5 22.06 -18.58 11.49
N ALA A 6 21.22 -18.87 10.48
CA ALA A 6 19.77 -18.78 10.62
C ALA A 6 19.25 -19.72 11.74
N LYS A 7 19.75 -20.96 11.78
CA LYS A 7 19.44 -21.91 12.86
C LYS A 7 19.84 -21.38 14.23
N ALA A 8 20.99 -20.75 14.36
CA ALA A 8 21.47 -20.15 15.61
C ALA A 8 20.58 -18.98 16.05
N ALA A 9 20.15 -18.13 15.12
CA ALA A 9 19.23 -17.02 15.40
C ALA A 9 17.86 -17.52 15.92
N ILE A 10 17.30 -18.58 15.31
CA ILE A 10 16.05 -19.19 15.78
C ILE A 10 16.20 -19.74 17.20
N LEU A 11 17.25 -20.53 17.46
CA LEU A 11 17.49 -21.12 18.78
C LEU A 11 17.79 -20.09 19.88
N ALA A 12 18.39 -18.96 19.50
CA ALA A 12 18.66 -17.85 20.39
C ALA A 12 17.46 -16.90 20.58
N ASN A 13 16.33 -17.18 19.95
CA ASN A 13 15.13 -16.33 19.95
C ASN A 13 15.42 -14.89 19.44
N LYS A 14 16.32 -14.77 18.46
CA LYS A 14 16.73 -13.50 17.80
C LYS A 14 16.12 -13.36 16.41
N THR A 15 14.85 -13.68 16.30
CA THR A 15 14.09 -13.61 15.05
C THR A 15 12.91 -12.66 15.20
N ALA A 16 12.41 -12.13 14.10
CA ALA A 16 11.15 -11.38 14.10
C ALA A 16 10.20 -11.95 13.04
N LEU A 17 8.95 -12.11 13.43
CA LEU A 17 7.87 -12.61 12.59
C LEU A 17 7.00 -11.45 12.12
N GLY A 18 6.71 -11.40 10.83
CA GLY A 18 5.69 -10.53 10.24
C GLY A 18 4.63 -11.37 9.54
N ILE A 19 3.36 -11.06 9.78
CA ILE A 19 2.23 -11.64 9.04
C ILE A 19 1.41 -10.50 8.44
N GLU A 20 1.17 -10.56 7.12
CA GLU A 20 0.40 -9.58 6.37
C GLU A 20 -0.83 -10.21 5.74
N PHE A 21 -1.98 -9.58 5.94
CA PHE A 21 -3.23 -9.88 5.24
C PHE A 21 -3.34 -9.04 3.98
N GLY A 22 -2.82 -9.54 2.86
CA GLY A 22 -3.04 -8.93 1.54
C GLY A 22 -4.43 -9.28 0.99
N SER A 23 -4.86 -8.59 -0.06
CA SER A 23 -6.22 -8.75 -0.62
C SER A 23 -6.51 -10.15 -1.19
N THR A 24 -5.49 -10.87 -1.65
CA THR A 24 -5.63 -12.21 -2.26
C THR A 24 -4.79 -13.27 -1.58
N ARG A 25 -3.91 -12.87 -0.66
CA ARG A 25 -3.00 -13.78 0.03
C ARG A 25 -2.62 -13.24 1.40
N ILE A 26 -2.59 -14.13 2.39
CA ILE A 26 -1.95 -13.90 3.68
C ILE A 26 -0.52 -14.43 3.55
N LYS A 27 0.47 -13.63 3.96
CA LYS A 27 1.89 -13.99 3.87
C LYS A 27 2.57 -13.83 5.23
N ALA A 28 3.37 -14.82 5.62
CA ALA A 28 4.24 -14.76 6.78
C ALA A 28 5.70 -14.73 6.35
N VAL A 29 6.51 -13.93 7.02
CA VAL A 29 7.97 -13.85 6.84
C VAL A 29 8.63 -13.86 8.21
N LEU A 30 9.57 -14.78 8.40
CA LEU A 30 10.44 -14.83 9.55
C LEU A 30 11.81 -14.30 9.15
N VAL A 31 12.29 -13.29 9.88
CA VAL A 31 13.63 -12.73 9.67
C VAL A 31 14.57 -13.10 10.82
N ASP A 32 15.86 -13.14 10.52
CA ASP A 32 16.93 -13.37 11.50
C ASP A 32 17.40 -12.07 12.18
N ASP A 33 18.48 -12.15 12.96
CA ASP A 33 19.10 -11.01 13.67
C ASP A 33 19.80 -9.98 12.76
N LYS A 34 19.89 -10.28 11.45
CA LYS A 34 20.34 -9.35 10.39
C LYS A 34 19.19 -8.86 9.52
N ASN A 35 17.96 -9.09 9.94
CA ASN A 35 16.74 -8.70 9.24
C ASN A 35 16.56 -9.36 7.84
N GLN A 36 17.25 -10.50 7.60
CA GLN A 36 17.13 -11.23 6.35
C GLN A 36 16.03 -12.30 6.44
N PRO A 37 15.18 -12.44 5.41
CA PRO A 37 14.18 -13.50 5.37
C PRO A 37 14.83 -14.89 5.42
N ILE A 38 14.40 -15.71 6.37
CA ILE A 38 14.91 -17.09 6.56
C ILE A 38 13.83 -18.16 6.36
N ALA A 39 12.58 -17.82 6.60
CA ALA A 39 11.45 -18.70 6.32
C ALA A 39 10.23 -17.89 5.92
N SER A 40 9.31 -18.52 5.22
CA SER A 40 8.05 -17.90 4.81
C SER A 40 6.90 -18.90 4.78
N GLY A 41 5.68 -18.38 4.83
CA GLY A 41 4.45 -19.14 4.66
C GLY A 41 3.40 -18.31 3.94
N GLY A 42 2.35 -18.97 3.49
CA GLY A 42 1.28 -18.29 2.77
C GLY A 42 -0.04 -19.04 2.82
N HIS A 43 -1.10 -18.29 2.63
CA HIS A 43 -2.46 -18.80 2.47
C HIS A 43 -3.18 -17.92 1.45
N GLU A 44 -3.76 -18.53 0.42
CA GLU A 44 -4.56 -17.83 -0.56
C GLU A 44 -6.00 -17.71 -0.08
N TRP A 45 -6.57 -16.53 -0.20
CA TRP A 45 -7.96 -16.25 0.14
C TRP A 45 -8.56 -15.21 -0.80
N GLU A 46 -9.85 -14.95 -0.69
CA GLU A 46 -10.49 -13.98 -1.58
C GLU A 46 -11.48 -13.06 -0.86
N ASN A 47 -11.55 -11.83 -1.36
CA ASN A 47 -12.52 -10.83 -0.95
C ASN A 47 -13.84 -11.15 -1.64
N ARG A 48 -14.90 -11.43 -0.87
CA ARG A 48 -16.22 -11.82 -1.36
C ARG A 48 -17.17 -10.62 -1.37
N TYR A 49 -18.04 -10.59 -2.37
CA TYR A 49 -19.12 -9.62 -2.46
C TYR A 49 -20.41 -10.26 -1.97
N GLU A 50 -20.84 -9.89 -0.77
CA GLU A 50 -22.01 -10.48 -0.09
C GLU A 50 -22.98 -9.38 0.34
N ASN A 51 -24.26 -9.50 -0.06
CA ASN A 51 -25.31 -8.54 0.31
C ASN A 51 -24.95 -7.06 0.06
N GLY A 52 -24.27 -6.78 -1.05
CA GLY A 52 -23.87 -5.43 -1.42
C GLY A 52 -22.58 -4.93 -0.76
N VAL A 53 -21.83 -5.79 -0.06
CA VAL A 53 -20.61 -5.44 0.67
C VAL A 53 -19.45 -6.36 0.29
N TRP A 54 -18.30 -5.77 0.00
CA TRP A 54 -17.04 -6.49 -0.10
C TRP A 54 -16.51 -6.80 1.30
N THR A 55 -16.32 -8.07 1.61
CA THR A 55 -16.05 -8.57 2.96
C THR A 55 -15.10 -9.77 2.98
N TYR A 56 -14.56 -10.06 4.17
CA TYR A 56 -14.00 -11.34 4.60
C TYR A 56 -14.70 -11.75 5.88
N SER A 57 -15.01 -13.05 6.05
CA SER A 57 -15.57 -13.54 7.31
C SER A 57 -14.51 -13.64 8.41
N LEU A 58 -14.93 -13.59 9.68
CA LEU A 58 -14.00 -13.83 10.79
C LEU A 58 -13.39 -15.22 10.74
N ASP A 59 -14.13 -16.22 10.27
CA ASP A 59 -13.64 -17.59 10.12
C ASP A 59 -12.54 -17.67 9.06
N ASP A 60 -12.70 -16.99 7.93
CA ASP A 60 -11.64 -16.91 6.89
C ASP A 60 -10.39 -16.22 7.42
N ILE A 61 -10.53 -15.14 8.21
CA ILE A 61 -9.41 -14.44 8.83
C ILE A 61 -8.62 -15.40 9.73
N TRP A 62 -9.28 -16.11 10.64
CA TRP A 62 -8.60 -16.98 11.58
C TRP A 62 -8.06 -18.24 10.94
N THR A 63 -8.83 -18.90 10.08
CA THR A 63 -8.35 -20.05 9.31
C THR A 63 -7.15 -19.68 8.46
N GLY A 64 -7.21 -18.52 7.80
CA GLY A 64 -6.14 -18.06 6.93
C GLY A 64 -4.83 -17.75 7.65
N ILE A 65 -4.89 -17.04 8.79
CA ILE A 65 -3.67 -16.75 9.56
C ILE A 65 -3.07 -18.00 10.20
N GLN A 66 -3.92 -18.90 10.70
CA GLN A 66 -3.49 -20.19 11.26
C GLN A 66 -2.77 -21.04 10.22
N ASP A 67 -3.34 -21.19 9.03
CA ASP A 67 -2.72 -21.96 7.95
C ASP A 67 -1.42 -21.30 7.46
N CYS A 68 -1.42 -19.99 7.30
CA CYS A 68 -0.23 -19.22 6.94
C CYS A 68 0.92 -19.37 7.96
N TYR A 69 0.59 -19.29 9.27
CA TYR A 69 1.57 -19.51 10.33
C TYR A 69 2.12 -20.96 10.32
N GLN A 70 1.22 -21.96 10.17
CA GLN A 70 1.63 -23.37 10.09
C GLN A 70 2.51 -23.63 8.86
N ASP A 71 2.22 -23.00 7.73
CA ASP A 71 3.03 -23.12 6.51
C ASP A 71 4.45 -22.59 6.75
N MET A 72 4.58 -21.43 7.38
CA MET A 72 5.87 -20.86 7.77
C MET A 72 6.61 -21.74 8.79
N ALA A 73 5.90 -22.28 9.81
CA ALA A 73 6.50 -23.18 10.78
C ALA A 73 7.00 -24.49 10.15
N ARG A 74 6.27 -25.03 9.15
CA ARG A 74 6.74 -26.18 8.34
C ARG A 74 7.98 -25.83 7.53
N ASP A 75 8.07 -24.63 6.96
CA ASP A 75 9.26 -24.17 6.23
C ASP A 75 10.48 -24.08 7.16
N VAL A 76 10.31 -23.55 8.38
CA VAL A 76 11.35 -23.57 9.42
C VAL A 76 11.81 -25.00 9.74
N LYS A 77 10.85 -25.92 9.95
CA LYS A 77 11.17 -27.31 10.22
C LYS A 77 11.92 -27.99 9.06
N ALA A 78 11.49 -27.75 7.86
CA ALA A 78 12.12 -28.33 6.65
C ALA A 78 13.55 -27.82 6.43
N LYS A 79 13.78 -26.52 6.63
CA LYS A 79 15.08 -25.87 6.37
C LYS A 79 16.11 -26.10 7.48
N TYR A 80 15.65 -26.08 8.75
CA TYR A 80 16.53 -26.01 9.92
C TYR A 80 16.40 -27.17 10.89
N ASP A 81 15.41 -28.05 10.71
CA ASP A 81 15.07 -29.14 11.63
C ASP A 81 14.78 -28.64 13.05
N ILE A 82 14.02 -27.55 13.16
CA ILE A 82 13.57 -26.94 14.44
C ILE A 82 12.05 -26.89 14.45
N GLU A 83 11.44 -27.26 15.57
CA GLU A 83 10.07 -26.89 15.90
C GLU A 83 10.04 -25.46 16.42
N LEU A 84 9.28 -24.58 15.77
CA LEU A 84 9.20 -23.18 16.15
C LEU A 84 8.30 -23.03 17.37
N GLU A 85 8.91 -22.70 18.52
CA GLU A 85 8.17 -22.52 19.79
C GLU A 85 8.08 -21.05 20.21
N SER A 86 8.94 -20.18 19.68
CA SER A 86 8.98 -18.75 20.01
C SER A 86 9.72 -17.97 18.92
N VAL A 87 9.49 -16.66 18.91
CA VAL A 87 10.24 -15.67 18.11
C VAL A 87 10.57 -14.47 19.00
N GLY A 88 11.57 -13.69 18.63
CA GLY A 88 12.01 -12.54 19.44
C GLY A 88 11.00 -11.39 19.46
N ALA A 89 10.29 -11.19 18.36
CA ALA A 89 9.20 -10.20 18.23
C ALA A 89 8.23 -10.61 17.14
N PHE A 90 7.01 -10.04 17.16
CA PHE A 90 5.98 -10.35 16.19
C PHE A 90 5.18 -9.10 15.82
N GLY A 91 4.78 -8.99 14.55
CA GLY A 91 3.93 -7.93 14.04
C GLY A 91 2.88 -8.43 13.05
N VAL A 92 1.74 -7.76 13.01
CA VAL A 92 0.63 -8.02 12.09
C VAL A 92 0.40 -6.80 11.22
N SER A 93 0.29 -7.01 9.91
CA SER A 93 -0.08 -6.01 8.92
C SER A 93 -1.30 -6.47 8.14
N ALA A 94 -2.06 -5.53 7.60
CA ALA A 94 -3.16 -5.83 6.69
C ALA A 94 -3.35 -4.73 5.65
N MET A 95 -4.20 -5.01 4.66
CA MET A 95 -4.74 -3.97 3.78
C MET A 95 -5.36 -2.85 4.61
N MET A 96 -4.97 -1.62 4.36
CA MET A 96 -5.43 -0.44 5.07
C MET A 96 -6.94 -0.26 5.00
N HIS A 97 -7.47 0.55 5.90
CA HIS A 97 -8.85 1.01 5.94
C HIS A 97 -9.85 -0.08 6.35
N GLY A 98 -11.11 0.22 6.16
CA GLY A 98 -12.19 -0.67 6.47
C GLY A 98 -12.91 -0.33 7.77
N TYR A 99 -13.96 -1.10 8.03
CA TYR A 99 -14.86 -0.85 9.15
C TYR A 99 -15.28 -2.15 9.80
N MET A 100 -14.82 -2.35 11.03
CA MET A 100 -15.13 -3.48 11.89
C MET A 100 -15.67 -2.97 13.24
N PRO A 101 -16.98 -2.78 13.39
CA PRO A 101 -17.58 -2.33 14.65
C PRO A 101 -17.90 -3.51 15.57
N PHE A 102 -17.50 -3.41 16.83
CA PHE A 102 -17.72 -4.42 17.87
C PHE A 102 -18.53 -3.86 19.02
N ASN A 103 -19.35 -4.72 19.65
CA ASN A 103 -20.05 -4.42 20.88
C ASN A 103 -19.17 -4.66 22.12
N LYS A 104 -19.71 -4.38 23.31
CA LYS A 104 -19.02 -4.59 24.61
C LYS A 104 -18.61 -6.05 24.87
N LYS A 105 -19.25 -7.01 24.21
CA LYS A 105 -18.90 -8.43 24.31
C LYS A 105 -17.78 -8.83 23.33
N GLY A 106 -17.35 -7.92 22.47
CA GLY A 106 -16.37 -8.19 21.43
C GLY A 106 -16.93 -8.97 20.24
N GLU A 107 -18.26 -8.89 20.01
CA GLU A 107 -18.96 -9.47 18.87
C GLU A 107 -19.00 -8.44 17.74
N LEU A 108 -18.69 -8.88 16.50
CA LEU A 108 -18.77 -8.04 15.31
C LEU A 108 -20.25 -7.74 15.00
N LEU A 109 -20.60 -6.46 14.91
CA LEU A 109 -21.99 -6.01 14.80
C LEU A 109 -22.56 -6.09 13.37
N VAL A 110 -21.71 -5.87 12.38
CA VAL A 110 -22.03 -6.00 10.95
C VAL A 110 -20.83 -6.62 10.22
N PRO A 111 -21.02 -7.22 9.03
CA PRO A 111 -19.90 -7.76 8.26
C PRO A 111 -18.79 -6.74 8.06
N PHE A 112 -17.54 -7.20 8.10
CA PHE A 112 -16.38 -6.35 7.81
C PHE A 112 -16.53 -5.66 6.45
N ARG A 113 -16.49 -4.33 6.42
CA ARG A 113 -16.52 -3.52 5.20
C ARG A 113 -15.09 -3.18 4.81
N THR A 114 -14.60 -3.80 3.75
CA THR A 114 -13.21 -3.63 3.29
C THR A 114 -13.01 -2.31 2.53
N TRP A 115 -11.75 -1.99 2.22
CA TRP A 115 -11.35 -0.82 1.43
C TRP A 115 -12.01 -0.74 0.03
N ARG A 116 -12.50 -1.88 -0.51
CA ARG A 116 -13.15 -1.94 -1.83
C ARG A 116 -14.56 -1.35 -1.87
N ASN A 117 -15.14 -1.06 -0.72
CA ASN A 117 -16.51 -0.55 -0.65
C ASN A 117 -16.55 0.97 -0.92
N ASN A 118 -17.26 1.37 -1.96
CA ASN A 118 -17.54 2.76 -2.36
C ASN A 118 -18.99 3.12 -2.05
N ILE A 119 -19.44 2.90 -0.82
CA ILE A 119 -20.83 3.06 -0.37
C ILE A 119 -21.01 4.22 0.61
N THR A 120 -20.03 5.09 0.75
CA THR A 120 -19.94 6.15 1.77
C THR A 120 -19.80 7.55 1.14
N GLY A 121 -20.26 7.76 -0.08
CA GLY A 121 -20.06 9.01 -0.83
C GLY A 121 -20.63 10.22 -0.07
N GLU A 122 -21.87 10.13 0.42
CA GLU A 122 -22.52 11.22 1.16
C GLU A 122 -21.77 11.58 2.45
N ALA A 123 -21.36 10.57 3.20
CA ALA A 123 -20.59 10.79 4.44
C ALA A 123 -19.21 11.41 4.14
N SER A 124 -18.52 10.90 3.13
CA SER A 124 -17.23 11.41 2.68
C SER A 124 -17.31 12.91 2.34
N GLU A 125 -18.27 13.32 1.53
CA GLU A 125 -18.46 14.73 1.14
C GLU A 125 -18.75 15.64 2.34
N LYS A 126 -19.68 15.24 3.20
CA LYS A 126 -20.02 16.01 4.40
C LYS A 126 -18.86 16.14 5.38
N LEU A 127 -18.07 15.08 5.56
CA LEU A 127 -16.91 15.12 6.44
C LEU A 127 -15.76 15.94 5.82
N MET A 128 -15.56 15.90 4.51
CA MET A 128 -14.58 16.78 3.84
C MET A 128 -14.92 18.26 4.05
N GLU A 129 -16.19 18.63 3.94
CA GLU A 129 -16.64 20.00 4.19
C GLU A 129 -16.44 20.39 5.68
N LEU A 130 -16.82 19.50 6.61
CA LEU A 130 -16.72 19.75 8.05
C LEU A 130 -15.28 19.94 8.51
N PHE A 131 -14.38 19.08 8.03
CA PHE A 131 -12.98 19.05 8.48
C PHE A 131 -12.07 19.95 7.65
N ASN A 132 -12.50 20.37 6.45
CA ASN A 132 -11.61 20.94 5.43
C ASN A 132 -10.39 20.04 5.18
N TYR A 133 -10.65 18.74 5.06
CA TYR A 133 -9.64 17.69 4.93
C TYR A 133 -10.17 16.60 3.98
N ASN A 134 -9.31 16.00 3.14
CA ASN A 134 -9.74 14.92 2.26
C ASN A 134 -10.09 13.66 3.08
N ILE A 135 -11.33 13.20 2.96
CA ILE A 135 -11.83 11.98 3.62
C ILE A 135 -12.27 10.99 2.54
N PRO A 136 -11.40 10.08 2.11
CA PRO A 136 -11.75 9.05 1.11
C PRO A 136 -12.88 8.14 1.60
N GLN A 137 -13.70 7.66 0.65
CA GLN A 137 -14.86 6.81 0.97
C GLN A 137 -14.51 5.53 1.72
N ARG A 138 -13.29 5.01 1.55
CA ARG A 138 -12.81 3.77 2.17
C ARG A 138 -12.38 3.93 3.63
N TRP A 139 -12.27 5.14 4.16
CA TRP A 139 -11.85 5.40 5.53
C TRP A 139 -12.91 4.95 6.55
N SER A 140 -12.47 4.49 7.72
CA SER A 140 -13.35 3.99 8.77
C SER A 140 -14.36 5.03 9.23
N ILE A 141 -13.96 6.30 9.35
CA ILE A 141 -14.86 7.39 9.74
C ILE A 141 -15.96 7.66 8.71
N ALA A 142 -15.67 7.49 7.41
CA ALA A 142 -16.67 7.62 6.36
C ALA A 142 -17.71 6.50 6.47
N HIS A 143 -17.28 5.27 6.75
CA HIS A 143 -18.19 4.15 7.00
C HIS A 143 -19.04 4.33 8.24
N LEU A 144 -18.44 4.78 9.35
CA LEU A 144 -19.19 5.06 10.58
C LEU A 144 -20.25 6.14 10.35
N TYR A 145 -19.88 7.24 9.72
CA TYR A 145 -20.82 8.34 9.49
C TYR A 145 -21.91 7.96 8.47
N GLN A 146 -21.57 7.18 7.44
CA GLN A 146 -22.58 6.67 6.51
C GLN A 146 -23.57 5.74 7.19
N ALA A 147 -23.11 4.87 8.11
CA ALA A 147 -24.00 4.03 8.91
C ALA A 147 -24.95 4.85 9.78
N ILE A 148 -24.48 5.99 10.34
CA ILE A 148 -25.32 6.94 11.08
C ILE A 148 -26.36 7.57 10.16
N LEU A 149 -25.94 8.07 8.99
CA LEU A 149 -26.87 8.68 8.01
C LEU A 149 -27.93 7.70 7.51
N ASN A 150 -27.56 6.44 7.34
CA ASN A 150 -28.48 5.36 6.95
C ASN A 150 -29.41 4.92 8.09
N GLY A 151 -29.19 5.37 9.33
CA GLY A 151 -29.95 4.92 10.49
C GLY A 151 -29.71 3.45 10.85
N GLU A 152 -28.52 2.92 10.59
CA GLU A 152 -28.18 1.52 10.89
C GLU A 152 -28.22 1.26 12.40
N GLU A 153 -28.99 0.26 12.83
CA GLU A 153 -29.27 0.02 14.24
C GLU A 153 -28.04 -0.32 15.08
N HIS A 154 -27.02 -0.93 14.49
CA HIS A 154 -25.81 -1.36 15.20
C HIS A 154 -25.00 -0.19 15.78
N VAL A 155 -25.14 1.02 15.23
CA VAL A 155 -24.32 2.18 15.62
C VAL A 155 -24.45 2.52 17.11
N LYS A 156 -25.64 2.36 17.70
CA LYS A 156 -25.89 2.63 19.13
C LYS A 156 -25.16 1.66 20.07
N ASP A 157 -24.84 0.45 19.58
CA ASP A 157 -24.24 -0.65 20.36
C ASP A 157 -22.72 -0.73 20.18
N ILE A 158 -22.11 0.19 19.44
CA ILE A 158 -20.65 0.22 19.21
C ILE A 158 -19.91 0.52 20.52
N ASP A 159 -18.92 -0.31 20.82
CA ASP A 159 -17.94 -0.14 21.88
C ASP A 159 -16.52 0.01 21.34
N TYR A 160 -16.28 -0.48 20.13
CA TYR A 160 -14.99 -0.42 19.47
C TYR A 160 -15.12 -0.50 17.95
N ILE A 161 -14.44 0.37 17.24
CA ILE A 161 -14.26 0.28 15.78
C ILE A 161 -12.78 0.10 15.47
N THR A 162 -12.45 -0.71 14.48
CA THR A 162 -11.07 -0.99 14.15
C THR A 162 -10.90 -1.47 12.70
N THR A 163 -9.66 -1.67 12.31
CA THR A 163 -9.21 -2.27 11.05
C THR A 163 -8.81 -3.73 11.27
N LEU A 164 -8.47 -4.45 10.20
CA LEU A 164 -8.24 -5.90 10.26
C LEU A 164 -7.02 -6.27 11.11
N GLU A 165 -5.87 -5.63 10.89
CA GLU A 165 -4.64 -5.91 11.62
C GLU A 165 -4.78 -5.58 13.11
N ALA A 166 -5.47 -4.50 13.44
CA ALA A 166 -5.71 -4.14 14.83
C ALA A 166 -6.73 -5.08 15.50
N TYR A 167 -7.71 -5.61 14.77
CA TYR A 167 -8.60 -6.65 15.25
C TYR A 167 -7.80 -7.92 15.61
N VAL A 168 -6.96 -8.39 14.70
CA VAL A 168 -6.12 -9.59 14.94
C VAL A 168 -5.17 -9.34 16.11
N HIS A 169 -4.50 -8.19 16.14
CA HIS A 169 -3.61 -7.80 17.24
C HIS A 169 -4.33 -7.78 18.59
N TRP A 170 -5.53 -7.18 18.63
CA TRP A 170 -6.35 -7.16 19.85
C TRP A 170 -6.67 -8.56 20.36
N LYS A 171 -7.04 -9.49 19.47
CA LYS A 171 -7.32 -10.87 19.86
C LYS A 171 -6.08 -11.62 20.33
N LEU A 172 -4.91 -11.29 19.80
CA LEU A 172 -3.64 -11.92 20.20
C LEU A 172 -3.06 -11.37 21.50
N THR A 173 -3.29 -10.07 21.80
CA THR A 173 -2.63 -9.36 22.93
C THR A 173 -3.59 -8.85 23.99
N GLY A 174 -4.88 -8.73 23.68
CA GLY A 174 -5.86 -8.03 24.51
C GLY A 174 -5.78 -6.50 24.44
N LYS A 175 -4.87 -5.92 23.61
CA LYS A 175 -4.66 -4.47 23.50
C LYS A 175 -5.39 -3.90 22.29
N ARG A 176 -6.16 -2.83 22.49
CA ARG A 176 -6.88 -2.07 21.46
C ARG A 176 -6.00 -0.90 20.97
N VAL A 177 -5.00 -1.23 20.18
CA VAL A 177 -4.01 -0.28 19.65
C VAL A 177 -3.89 -0.45 18.14
N LEU A 178 -3.36 0.59 17.47
CA LEU A 178 -3.14 0.62 16.03
C LEU A 178 -1.90 1.47 15.73
N GLY A 179 -1.08 1.05 14.80
CA GLY A 179 0.02 1.85 14.29
C GLY A 179 -0.48 3.13 13.63
N ILE A 180 0.26 4.21 13.82
CA ILE A 180 -0.17 5.55 13.38
C ILE A 180 -0.34 5.62 11.86
N GLY A 181 0.41 4.80 11.11
CA GLY A 181 0.30 4.73 9.65
C GLY A 181 -1.09 4.28 9.20
N ASP A 182 -1.67 3.26 9.82
CA ASP A 182 -3.03 2.83 9.52
C ASP A 182 -4.10 3.67 10.25
N ALA A 183 -3.82 4.14 11.47
CA ALA A 183 -4.70 5.07 12.16
C ALA A 183 -5.00 6.32 11.32
N ALA A 184 -4.02 6.79 10.51
CA ALA A 184 -4.18 7.86 9.54
C ALA A 184 -5.20 7.53 8.43
N GLY A 185 -5.48 6.26 8.18
CA GLY A 185 -6.53 5.79 7.27
C GLY A 185 -7.89 5.56 7.94
N MET A 186 -7.96 5.65 9.25
CA MET A 186 -9.23 5.65 10.00
C MET A 186 -9.80 7.06 10.18
N PHE A 187 -8.93 7.99 10.57
CA PHE A 187 -9.27 9.37 10.93
C PHE A 187 -8.04 10.28 10.79
N PRO A 188 -8.20 11.61 10.51
CA PRO A 188 -7.08 12.53 10.39
C PRO A 188 -6.17 12.55 11.62
N ILE A 189 -4.86 12.56 11.38
CA ILE A 189 -3.80 12.60 12.40
C ILE A 189 -3.25 14.02 12.57
N ASP A 190 -3.02 14.42 13.82
CA ASP A 190 -2.16 15.53 14.20
C ASP A 190 -0.73 14.99 14.35
N THR A 191 0.11 15.19 13.36
CA THR A 191 1.49 14.66 13.35
C THR A 191 2.38 15.28 14.41
N THR A 192 2.02 16.47 14.93
CA THR A 192 2.77 17.12 16.02
C THR A 192 2.55 16.44 17.37
N LYS A 193 1.43 15.77 17.53
CA LYS A 193 1.05 15.04 18.76
C LYS A 193 1.16 13.53 18.59
N ALA A 194 1.40 13.06 17.36
CA ALA A 194 1.36 11.65 16.99
C ALA A 194 0.07 10.95 17.46
N ASP A 195 -1.07 11.61 17.28
CA ASP A 195 -2.39 11.13 17.66
C ASP A 195 -3.46 11.69 16.72
N TYR A 196 -4.69 11.22 16.85
CA TYR A 196 -5.83 11.74 16.10
C TYR A 196 -6.02 13.25 16.32
N ASN A 197 -6.42 13.96 15.27
CA ASN A 197 -6.66 15.40 15.32
C ASN A 197 -7.86 15.70 16.22
N GLN A 198 -7.60 16.21 17.43
CA GLN A 198 -8.63 16.42 18.46
C GLN A 198 -9.68 17.46 18.06
N GLU A 199 -9.30 18.51 17.32
CA GLU A 199 -10.26 19.50 16.83
C GLU A 199 -11.29 18.85 15.89
N MET A 200 -10.85 17.95 15.02
CA MET A 200 -11.75 17.23 14.10
C MET A 200 -12.58 16.17 14.85
N VAL A 201 -12.02 15.53 15.87
CA VAL A 201 -12.79 14.64 16.77
C VAL A 201 -13.92 15.40 17.45
N ASP A 202 -13.64 16.58 18.01
CA ASP A 202 -14.64 17.41 18.67
C ASP A 202 -15.74 17.84 17.69
N LYS A 203 -15.39 18.26 16.48
CA LYS A 203 -16.34 18.58 15.40
C LYS A 203 -17.23 17.39 15.04
N PHE A 204 -16.66 16.18 14.97
CA PHE A 204 -17.44 14.97 14.70
C PHE A 204 -18.39 14.65 15.84
N ASP A 205 -17.93 14.72 17.09
CA ASP A 205 -18.77 14.49 18.28
C ASP A 205 -19.92 15.48 18.35
N GLU A 206 -19.70 16.76 18.00
CA GLU A 206 -20.76 17.77 17.88
C GLU A 206 -21.75 17.43 16.76
N LEU A 207 -21.26 17.00 15.59
CA LEU A 207 -22.08 16.61 14.44
C LEU A 207 -23.06 15.49 14.81
N VAL A 208 -22.60 14.49 15.57
CA VAL A 208 -23.40 13.30 15.91
C VAL A 208 -24.15 13.42 17.25
N ALA A 209 -23.93 14.48 18.03
CA ALA A 209 -24.59 14.70 19.31
C ALA A 209 -26.13 14.58 19.25
N PRO A 210 -26.85 15.09 18.20
CA PRO A 210 -28.30 14.96 18.10
C PRO A 210 -28.84 13.53 18.07
N TYR A 211 -28.00 12.54 17.69
CA TYR A 211 -28.38 11.12 17.65
C TYR A 211 -28.40 10.47 19.05
N GLY A 212 -27.75 11.09 20.05
CA GLY A 212 -27.80 10.64 21.44
C GLY A 212 -27.06 9.35 21.74
N PHE A 213 -25.97 9.04 21.01
CA PHE A 213 -25.13 7.87 21.26
C PHE A 213 -24.47 7.95 22.64
N SER A 214 -24.28 6.80 23.28
CA SER A 214 -23.62 6.69 24.59
C SER A 214 -22.10 6.77 24.53
N TRP A 215 -21.52 6.72 23.34
CA TRP A 215 -20.09 6.76 23.08
C TRP A 215 -19.66 8.10 22.51
N LYS A 216 -18.39 8.44 22.69
CA LYS A 216 -17.66 9.48 21.97
C LYS A 216 -16.67 8.83 21.02
N LEU A 217 -16.29 9.52 19.94
CA LEU A 217 -15.44 8.93 18.90
C LEU A 217 -14.13 8.38 19.48
N ARG A 218 -13.47 9.12 20.36
CA ARG A 218 -12.21 8.67 20.99
C ARG A 218 -12.36 7.41 21.84
N ASP A 219 -13.52 7.18 22.44
CA ASP A 219 -13.75 6.03 23.31
C ASP A 219 -13.84 4.73 22.52
N ILE A 220 -14.26 4.82 21.26
CA ILE A 220 -14.49 3.66 20.38
C ILE A 220 -13.36 3.40 19.39
N MET A 221 -12.40 4.32 19.22
CA MET A 221 -11.24 4.14 18.34
C MET A 221 -10.05 3.49 19.06
N PRO A 222 -9.17 2.75 18.34
CA PRO A 222 -7.92 2.25 18.90
C PRO A 222 -7.00 3.41 19.31
N LYS A 223 -6.13 3.17 20.30
CA LYS A 223 -5.05 4.10 20.61
C LYS A 223 -4.00 4.05 19.50
N ALA A 224 -3.65 5.18 18.91
CA ALA A 224 -2.58 5.29 17.94
C ALA A 224 -1.21 5.15 18.62
N LEU A 225 -0.30 4.40 17.99
CA LEU A 225 1.08 4.19 18.45
C LEU A 225 2.05 4.41 17.29
N VAL A 226 3.21 5.00 17.56
CA VAL A 226 4.28 5.09 16.57
C VAL A 226 5.17 3.83 16.60
N ALA A 227 5.87 3.58 15.51
CA ALA A 227 6.83 2.47 15.41
C ALA A 227 7.81 2.47 16.59
N GLY A 228 8.05 1.29 17.17
CA GLY A 228 8.95 1.11 18.32
C GLY A 228 8.32 1.38 19.68
N GLU A 229 7.03 1.75 19.75
CA GLU A 229 6.27 1.75 21.01
C GLU A 229 5.80 0.34 21.37
N ASP A 230 5.64 0.11 22.68
CA ASP A 230 5.13 -1.17 23.20
C ASP A 230 3.63 -1.32 22.90
N ALA A 231 3.30 -2.34 22.13
CA ALA A 231 1.90 -2.70 21.81
C ALA A 231 1.41 -3.95 22.58
N GLY A 232 2.15 -4.40 23.57
CA GLY A 232 1.84 -5.57 24.40
C GLY A 232 2.57 -6.82 23.95
N VAL A 233 2.14 -7.94 24.49
CA VAL A 233 2.75 -9.25 24.24
C VAL A 233 1.68 -10.27 23.82
N LEU A 234 2.11 -11.28 23.07
CA LEU A 234 1.27 -12.42 22.72
C LEU A 234 0.83 -13.13 24.02
N THR A 235 -0.46 -13.22 24.27
CA THR A 235 -1.04 -13.89 25.44
C THR A 235 -1.06 -15.40 25.26
N GLU A 236 -1.37 -16.16 26.32
CA GLU A 236 -1.56 -17.61 26.22
C GLU A 236 -2.75 -17.96 25.33
N GLU A 237 -3.83 -17.19 25.43
CA GLU A 237 -5.00 -17.34 24.57
C GLU A 237 -4.68 -17.00 23.11
N GLY A 238 -3.92 -15.92 22.91
CA GLY A 238 -3.46 -15.49 21.57
C GLY A 238 -2.54 -16.52 20.94
N ALA A 239 -1.61 -17.09 21.69
CA ALA A 239 -0.73 -18.15 21.20
C ALA A 239 -1.51 -19.40 20.74
N LYS A 240 -2.50 -19.84 21.54
CA LYS A 240 -3.38 -20.96 21.21
C LYS A 240 -4.29 -20.65 20.00
N LEU A 241 -4.71 -19.40 19.88
CA LEU A 241 -5.55 -18.93 18.77
C LEU A 241 -4.76 -18.91 17.45
N LEU A 242 -3.50 -18.51 17.48
CA LEU A 242 -2.64 -18.47 16.29
C LEU A 242 -2.10 -19.85 15.91
N ASP A 243 -1.54 -20.57 16.90
CA ASP A 243 -0.95 -21.89 16.69
C ASP A 243 -1.85 -23.00 17.21
N VAL A 244 -2.62 -23.60 16.31
CA VAL A 244 -3.52 -24.72 16.61
C VAL A 244 -2.80 -26.00 17.07
N THR A 245 -1.47 -26.08 16.88
CA THR A 245 -0.65 -27.20 17.40
C THR A 245 -0.27 -27.02 18.86
N GLY A 246 -0.42 -25.80 19.40
CA GLY A 246 -0.13 -25.47 20.78
C GLY A 246 1.36 -25.44 21.15
N LYS A 247 2.26 -25.36 20.17
CA LYS A 247 3.71 -25.29 20.39
C LYS A 247 4.20 -23.88 20.69
N LEU A 248 3.54 -22.86 20.09
CA LEU A 248 3.92 -21.47 20.24
C LEU A 248 3.71 -20.99 21.67
N LYS A 249 4.74 -20.40 22.26
CA LYS A 249 4.73 -19.87 23.62
C LYS A 249 4.25 -18.42 23.66
N ALA A 250 3.57 -18.09 24.74
CA ALA A 250 3.19 -16.70 25.03
C ALA A 250 4.39 -15.85 25.48
N GLY A 251 4.16 -14.53 25.60
CA GLY A 251 5.16 -13.58 26.10
C GLY A 251 6.01 -12.94 25.00
N ILE A 252 5.74 -13.21 23.73
CA ILE A 252 6.44 -12.60 22.59
C ILE A 252 6.03 -11.13 22.47
N PRO A 253 7.00 -10.16 22.50
CA PRO A 253 6.69 -8.75 22.28
C PRO A 253 6.05 -8.52 20.90
N MET A 254 5.00 -7.71 20.85
CA MET A 254 4.32 -7.36 19.60
C MET A 254 4.48 -5.87 19.30
N CYS A 255 4.86 -5.56 18.06
CA CYS A 255 4.92 -4.16 17.61
C CYS A 255 3.51 -3.64 17.29
N PRO A 256 3.32 -2.31 17.19
CA PRO A 256 2.06 -1.74 16.72
C PRO A 256 1.65 -2.36 15.37
N PRO A 257 0.40 -2.86 15.24
CA PRO A 257 -0.09 -3.39 13.98
C PRO A 257 -0.22 -2.25 12.96
N GLU A 258 0.15 -2.49 11.70
CA GLU A 258 0.23 -1.45 10.67
C GLU A 258 -0.46 -1.83 9.37
N GLY A 259 -0.88 -0.83 8.61
CA GLY A 259 -1.41 -1.00 7.28
C GLY A 259 -0.33 -1.34 6.23
N ASP A 260 -0.75 -1.96 5.14
CA ASP A 260 0.12 -2.40 4.04
C ASP A 260 0.89 -1.25 3.35
N ALA A 261 0.32 -0.05 3.31
CA ALA A 261 1.01 1.12 2.78
C ALA A 261 2.24 1.48 3.64
N GLY A 262 2.08 1.56 4.96
CA GLY A 262 3.17 1.86 5.90
C GLY A 262 4.25 0.78 5.89
N THR A 263 3.86 -0.49 5.94
CA THR A 263 4.82 -1.61 5.88
C THR A 263 5.51 -1.73 4.53
N GLY A 264 4.82 -1.39 3.44
CA GLY A 264 5.42 -1.28 2.11
C GLY A 264 6.49 -0.17 2.03
N MET A 265 6.27 0.96 2.69
CA MET A 265 7.28 2.02 2.80
C MET A 265 8.50 1.56 3.62
N VAL A 266 8.30 0.81 4.70
CA VAL A 266 9.39 0.20 5.48
C VAL A 266 10.19 -0.79 4.64
N ALA A 267 9.51 -1.69 3.93
CA ALA A 267 10.13 -2.71 3.08
C ALA A 267 10.91 -2.11 1.88
N THR A 268 10.66 -0.88 1.53
CA THR A 268 11.35 -0.16 0.46
C THR A 268 12.29 0.94 0.94
N ASN A 269 12.52 1.07 2.24
CA ASN A 269 13.33 2.15 2.84
C ASN A 269 12.91 3.54 2.37
N SER A 270 11.61 3.82 2.39
CA SER A 270 11.03 5.08 1.89
C SER A 270 10.22 5.82 2.96
N VAL A 271 10.64 5.74 4.22
CA VAL A 271 9.98 6.39 5.37
C VAL A 271 10.57 7.73 5.76
N ALA A 272 11.78 8.06 5.27
CA ALA A 272 12.42 9.33 5.56
C ALA A 272 11.74 10.50 4.81
N VAL A 273 11.73 11.67 5.44
CA VAL A 273 11.24 12.91 4.81
C VAL A 273 11.96 13.17 3.49
N ARG A 274 11.24 13.62 2.47
CA ARG A 274 11.70 13.85 1.08
C ARG A 274 12.05 12.59 0.31
N THR A 275 11.65 11.41 0.82
CA THR A 275 11.67 10.17 0.06
C THR A 275 10.25 9.68 -0.18
N GLY A 276 10.12 8.61 -0.92
CA GLY A 276 8.85 7.97 -1.15
C GLY A 276 9.00 6.71 -1.96
N ASN A 277 7.88 6.04 -2.24
CA ASN A 277 7.85 4.90 -3.13
C ASN A 277 6.78 5.04 -4.22
N VAL A 278 6.98 4.31 -5.30
CA VAL A 278 6.01 4.14 -6.37
C VAL A 278 5.79 2.65 -6.58
N SER A 279 4.57 2.21 -6.33
CA SER A 279 4.13 0.85 -6.63
C SER A 279 3.37 0.85 -7.95
N ALA A 280 3.90 0.15 -8.97
CA ALA A 280 3.30 0.12 -10.31
C ALA A 280 3.03 -1.31 -10.76
N GLY A 281 1.77 -1.67 -10.72
CA GLY A 281 1.19 -2.93 -11.18
C GLY A 281 -0.04 -2.68 -12.05
N THR A 282 -1.17 -3.34 -11.78
CA THR A 282 -2.45 -3.07 -12.43
C THR A 282 -2.89 -1.62 -12.25
N SER A 283 -2.74 -1.10 -11.04
CA SER A 283 -2.83 0.32 -10.68
C SER A 283 -1.44 0.87 -10.33
N VAL A 284 -1.33 2.17 -10.16
CA VAL A 284 -0.10 2.81 -9.69
C VAL A 284 -0.41 3.80 -8.58
N PHE A 285 0.40 3.81 -7.54
CA PHE A 285 0.36 4.85 -6.52
C PHE A 285 1.76 5.31 -6.15
N ALA A 286 1.86 6.59 -5.84
CA ALA A 286 3.06 7.22 -5.32
C ALA A 286 2.80 7.73 -3.91
N MET A 287 3.69 7.43 -2.99
CA MET A 287 3.66 7.89 -1.60
C MET A 287 4.89 8.75 -1.34
N ILE A 288 4.68 10.01 -0.99
CA ILE A 288 5.75 10.99 -0.77
C ILE A 288 5.71 11.44 0.69
N VAL A 289 6.83 11.29 1.41
CA VAL A 289 6.98 11.76 2.78
C VAL A 289 7.26 13.26 2.77
N LEU A 290 6.34 14.03 3.34
CA LEU A 290 6.33 15.49 3.29
C LEU A 290 7.17 16.13 4.40
N GLU A 291 7.75 17.30 4.10
CA GLU A 291 8.41 18.15 5.11
C GLU A 291 7.42 18.97 5.95
N LYS A 292 6.22 19.23 5.39
CA LYS A 292 5.18 20.06 5.99
C LYS A 292 3.80 19.68 5.47
N GLU A 293 2.76 20.13 6.15
CA GLU A 293 1.39 20.00 5.69
C GLU A 293 1.16 20.71 4.35
N LEU A 294 0.20 20.22 3.58
CA LEU A 294 -0.27 20.87 2.36
C LEU A 294 -1.04 22.14 2.72
N SER A 295 -0.99 23.16 1.84
CA SER A 295 -1.67 24.44 2.06
C SER A 295 -3.19 24.34 2.06
N ARG A 296 -3.74 23.30 1.45
CA ARG A 296 -5.18 23.00 1.37
C ARG A 296 -5.40 21.51 1.08
N PRO A 297 -6.61 20.97 1.35
CA PRO A 297 -6.95 19.62 0.90
C PRO A 297 -7.07 19.55 -0.63
N TYR A 298 -6.70 18.40 -1.18
CA TYR A 298 -6.89 18.02 -2.58
C TYR A 298 -7.65 16.69 -2.59
N LYS A 299 -8.70 16.59 -3.38
CA LYS A 299 -9.50 15.35 -3.51
C LYS A 299 -8.69 14.21 -4.15
N GLU A 300 -7.69 14.57 -4.94
CA GLU A 300 -6.80 13.67 -5.65
C GLU A 300 -5.66 13.12 -4.76
N ILE A 301 -5.44 13.71 -3.59
CA ILE A 301 -4.33 13.36 -2.69
C ILE A 301 -4.88 12.87 -1.36
N ASP A 302 -4.58 11.63 -1.03
CA ASP A 302 -4.86 11.08 0.29
C ASP A 302 -3.71 11.38 1.24
N MET A 303 -4.06 11.83 2.44
CA MET A 303 -3.08 12.15 3.48
C MET A 303 -3.06 11.03 4.51
N VAL A 304 -1.92 10.37 4.62
CA VAL A 304 -1.65 9.31 5.61
C VAL A 304 -0.34 9.62 6.32
N THR A 305 0.18 8.69 7.11
CA THR A 305 1.50 8.85 7.77
C THR A 305 2.38 7.62 7.56
N THR A 306 3.68 7.80 7.74
CA THR A 306 4.61 6.67 7.92
C THR A 306 4.36 6.02 9.28
N PRO A 307 4.86 4.80 9.54
CA PRO A 307 4.81 4.18 10.88
C PRO A 307 5.52 4.99 11.97
N SER A 308 6.44 5.88 11.62
CA SER A 308 7.08 6.82 12.54
C SER A 308 6.31 8.14 12.73
N GLY A 309 5.20 8.34 12.02
CA GLY A 309 4.31 9.50 12.18
C GLY A 309 4.62 10.68 11.26
N HIS A 310 5.50 10.55 10.27
CA HIS A 310 5.72 11.58 9.26
C HIS A 310 4.56 11.60 8.26
N LEU A 311 4.15 12.81 7.88
CA LEU A 311 3.05 13.01 6.95
C LEU A 311 3.40 12.49 5.54
N VAL A 312 2.48 11.79 4.93
CA VAL A 312 2.62 11.22 3.58
C VAL A 312 1.47 11.69 2.70
N ALA A 313 1.81 12.19 1.51
CA ALA A 313 0.86 12.43 0.44
C ALA A 313 0.84 11.24 -0.52
N MET A 314 -0.32 10.65 -0.74
CA MET A 314 -0.51 9.53 -1.67
C MET A 314 -1.33 9.98 -2.88
N ALA A 315 -0.74 9.80 -4.07
CA ALA A 315 -1.41 9.95 -5.35
C ALA A 315 -1.67 8.54 -5.92
N HIS A 316 -2.93 8.15 -6.10
CA HIS A 316 -3.34 6.85 -6.60
C HIS A 316 -4.01 6.98 -7.97
N SER A 317 -3.60 6.17 -8.94
CA SER A 317 -4.23 6.04 -10.25
C SER A 317 -4.73 4.60 -10.43
N ASN A 318 -5.96 4.45 -10.89
CA ASN A 318 -6.59 3.15 -11.06
C ASN A 318 -5.98 2.32 -12.18
N ASN A 319 -5.37 2.97 -13.17
CA ASN A 319 -4.91 2.36 -14.40
C ASN A 319 -3.40 2.50 -14.58
N CYS A 320 -2.71 1.38 -14.88
CA CYS A 320 -1.28 1.37 -15.14
C CYS A 320 -0.92 0.32 -16.20
N THR A 321 -0.52 -0.91 -15.81
CA THR A 321 0.07 -1.87 -16.75
C THR A 321 -0.92 -2.77 -17.49
N SER A 322 -2.22 -2.71 -17.22
CA SER A 322 -3.20 -3.63 -17.82
C SER A 322 -3.25 -3.52 -19.35
N ASP A 323 -3.28 -2.30 -19.89
CA ASP A 323 -3.28 -2.07 -21.34
C ASP A 323 -1.91 -2.42 -21.96
N LEU A 324 -0.82 -2.05 -21.30
CA LEU A 324 0.52 -2.43 -21.71
C LEU A 324 0.68 -3.95 -21.83
N ASN A 325 0.14 -4.71 -20.87
CA ASN A 325 0.15 -6.18 -20.90
C ASN A 325 -0.69 -6.72 -22.06
N ALA A 326 -1.83 -6.09 -22.39
CA ALA A 326 -2.64 -6.45 -23.54
C ALA A 326 -1.86 -6.28 -24.86
N TRP A 327 -1.14 -5.18 -25.02
CA TRP A 327 -0.25 -4.97 -26.17
C TRP A 327 0.89 -5.99 -26.24
N VAL A 328 1.53 -6.31 -25.12
CA VAL A 328 2.58 -7.36 -25.07
C VAL A 328 2.02 -8.71 -25.52
N ASN A 329 0.78 -9.05 -25.11
CA ASN A 329 0.12 -10.26 -25.57
C ASN A 329 -0.15 -10.27 -27.08
N VAL A 330 -0.50 -9.13 -27.70
CA VAL A 330 -0.61 -9.03 -29.16
C VAL A 330 0.73 -9.35 -29.84
N PHE A 331 1.86 -8.86 -29.31
CA PHE A 331 3.18 -9.20 -29.84
C PHE A 331 3.53 -10.67 -29.62
N LYS A 332 3.11 -11.28 -28.48
CA LYS A 332 3.22 -12.72 -28.26
C LYS A 332 2.48 -13.51 -29.35
N GLU A 333 1.19 -13.21 -29.56
CA GLU A 333 0.38 -13.87 -30.57
C GLU A 333 0.95 -13.73 -31.97
N PHE A 334 1.49 -12.54 -32.30
CA PHE A 334 2.19 -12.34 -33.58
C PHE A 334 3.43 -13.25 -33.72
N ALA A 335 4.27 -13.32 -32.69
CA ALA A 335 5.45 -14.16 -32.71
C ALA A 335 5.09 -15.66 -32.84
N GLU A 336 4.06 -16.11 -32.12
CA GLU A 336 3.53 -17.48 -32.20
C GLU A 336 2.96 -17.78 -33.59
N ALA A 337 2.23 -16.82 -34.20
CA ALA A 337 1.73 -16.95 -35.57
C ALA A 337 2.87 -17.04 -36.61
N MET A 338 4.03 -16.46 -36.31
CA MET A 338 5.26 -16.62 -37.12
C MET A 338 6.02 -17.93 -36.84
N GLY A 339 5.49 -18.78 -35.95
CA GLY A 339 6.10 -20.08 -35.61
C GLY A 339 7.23 -19.99 -34.60
N MET A 340 7.32 -18.93 -33.84
CA MET A 340 8.35 -18.73 -32.83
C MET A 340 7.86 -19.23 -31.46
N GLU A 341 8.73 -19.90 -30.70
CA GLU A 341 8.50 -20.10 -29.26
C GLU A 341 8.72 -18.78 -28.51
N VAL A 342 7.80 -18.43 -27.62
CA VAL A 342 7.84 -17.15 -26.88
C VAL A 342 8.15 -17.39 -25.40
N ASP A 343 9.34 -16.93 -24.98
CA ASP A 343 9.66 -16.70 -23.58
C ASP A 343 9.14 -15.30 -23.18
N MET A 344 8.18 -15.25 -22.26
CA MET A 344 7.56 -13.99 -21.83
C MET A 344 8.56 -13.01 -21.20
N ASN A 345 9.52 -13.49 -20.41
CA ASN A 345 10.55 -12.62 -19.81
C ASN A 345 11.43 -11.98 -20.89
N LYS A 346 11.81 -12.75 -21.90
CA LYS A 346 12.55 -12.24 -23.06
C LYS A 346 11.71 -11.25 -23.87
N LEU A 347 10.43 -11.53 -24.07
CA LEU A 347 9.53 -10.64 -24.81
C LEU A 347 9.37 -9.30 -24.09
N PHE A 348 9.03 -9.31 -22.79
CA PHE A 348 8.96 -8.08 -21.98
C PHE A 348 10.30 -7.33 -22.01
N GLY A 349 11.41 -8.02 -21.78
CA GLY A 349 12.74 -7.43 -21.82
C GLY A 349 13.04 -6.76 -23.16
N THR A 350 12.72 -7.42 -24.28
CA THR A 350 12.94 -6.89 -25.62
C THR A 350 12.10 -5.65 -25.89
N LEU A 351 10.79 -5.70 -25.61
CA LEU A 351 9.87 -4.59 -25.87
C LEU A 351 10.15 -3.39 -24.97
N TYR A 352 10.42 -3.62 -23.68
CA TYR A 352 10.71 -2.56 -22.72
C TYR A 352 12.03 -1.85 -23.05
N ASN A 353 13.11 -2.61 -23.32
CA ASN A 353 14.38 -2.01 -23.71
C ASN A 353 14.26 -1.24 -25.03
N LYS A 354 13.42 -1.72 -25.96
CA LYS A 354 13.18 -1.01 -27.23
C LYS A 354 12.56 0.36 -27.00
N ALA A 355 11.72 0.54 -25.97
CA ALA A 355 11.15 1.84 -25.61
C ALA A 355 12.22 2.90 -25.30
N LEU A 356 13.38 2.53 -24.74
CA LEU A 356 14.44 3.47 -24.43
C LEU A 356 15.13 4.06 -25.66
N GLU A 357 14.97 3.43 -26.83
CA GLU A 357 15.47 3.91 -28.11
C GLU A 357 14.50 4.93 -28.79
N GLY A 358 13.28 5.09 -28.25
CA GLY A 358 12.29 6.01 -28.80
C GLY A 358 12.64 7.48 -28.59
N ASP A 359 12.00 8.33 -29.38
CA ASP A 359 12.09 9.77 -29.18
C ASP A 359 11.63 10.15 -27.76
N PRO A 360 12.26 11.09 -27.06
CA PRO A 360 11.90 11.45 -25.68
C PRO A 360 10.45 11.90 -25.50
N ASP A 361 9.82 12.46 -26.54
CA ASP A 361 8.42 12.89 -26.60
C ASP A 361 7.48 11.84 -27.21
N CYS A 362 7.93 10.57 -27.32
CA CYS A 362 7.21 9.47 -27.96
C CYS A 362 6.94 9.70 -29.47
N GLY A 363 7.64 10.61 -30.13
CA GLY A 363 7.46 10.91 -31.54
C GLY A 363 6.05 11.46 -31.88
N GLY A 364 5.40 12.12 -30.94
CA GLY A 364 4.06 12.65 -31.09
C GLY A 364 2.93 11.61 -31.02
N LEU A 365 3.20 10.43 -30.48
CA LEU A 365 2.17 9.41 -30.18
C LEU A 365 1.54 9.68 -28.81
N LEU A 366 0.27 9.27 -28.67
CA LEU A 366 -0.50 9.43 -27.44
C LEU A 366 -1.29 8.16 -27.16
N SER A 367 -1.42 7.77 -25.91
CA SER A 367 -2.31 6.70 -25.48
C SER A 367 -2.91 6.95 -24.10
N TYR A 368 -4.04 6.31 -23.85
CA TYR A 368 -4.70 6.23 -22.55
C TYR A 368 -4.89 4.76 -22.20
N CYS A 369 -4.44 4.37 -21.02
CA CYS A 369 -4.52 2.98 -20.52
C CYS A 369 -5.77 2.74 -19.64
N TYR A 370 -6.83 3.49 -19.83
CA TYR A 370 -8.01 3.50 -18.96
C TYR A 370 -8.93 2.31 -19.21
N PHE A 371 -8.69 1.23 -18.47
CA PHE A 371 -9.60 0.07 -18.38
C PHE A 371 -10.78 0.30 -17.44
N SER A 372 -10.65 1.28 -16.54
CA SER A 372 -11.68 1.67 -15.59
C SER A 372 -11.69 3.20 -15.46
N GLY A 373 -12.60 3.72 -14.66
CA GLY A 373 -12.60 5.14 -14.33
C GLY A 373 -11.25 5.59 -13.74
N GLU A 374 -10.91 6.86 -13.97
CA GLU A 374 -9.68 7.47 -13.51
C GLU A 374 -9.97 8.82 -12.82
N HIS A 375 -10.06 8.78 -11.51
CA HIS A 375 -10.44 9.95 -10.71
C HIS A 375 -9.43 11.10 -10.79
N MET A 376 -8.14 10.79 -11.03
CA MET A 376 -7.09 11.81 -11.21
C MET A 376 -7.38 12.76 -12.38
N THR A 377 -8.11 12.27 -13.38
CA THR A 377 -8.47 13.03 -14.58
C THR A 377 -9.98 13.21 -14.76
N GLY A 378 -10.77 12.83 -13.74
CA GLY A 378 -12.21 13.07 -13.68
C GLY A 378 -13.06 12.16 -14.58
N PHE A 379 -12.69 10.88 -14.69
CA PHE A 379 -13.42 9.86 -15.45
C PHE A 379 -14.03 8.82 -14.51
N GLU A 380 -15.32 8.54 -14.67
CA GLU A 380 -16.02 7.43 -13.98
C GLU A 380 -15.86 6.10 -14.74
N GLU A 381 -15.71 6.18 -16.05
CA GLU A 381 -15.42 5.05 -16.96
C GLU A 381 -14.20 5.40 -17.82
N GLY A 382 -13.55 4.40 -18.41
CA GLY A 382 -12.43 4.58 -19.31
C GLY A 382 -12.55 3.78 -20.60
N ARG A 383 -11.77 4.16 -21.58
CA ARG A 383 -11.56 3.43 -22.84
C ARG A 383 -10.07 3.41 -23.17
N PRO A 384 -9.44 2.24 -23.28
CA PRO A 384 -8.06 2.19 -23.77
C PRO A 384 -7.98 2.74 -25.18
N LEU A 385 -7.17 3.77 -25.39
CA LEU A 385 -7.04 4.48 -26.67
C LEU A 385 -5.59 4.61 -27.08
N PHE A 386 -5.35 4.45 -28.39
CA PHE A 386 -4.09 4.82 -29.03
C PHE A 386 -4.36 5.83 -30.15
N VAL A 387 -3.70 6.98 -30.07
CA VAL A 387 -3.95 8.13 -30.95
C VAL A 387 -2.65 8.58 -31.62
N ARG A 388 -2.72 8.88 -32.90
CA ARG A 388 -1.60 9.45 -33.68
C ARG A 388 -2.09 10.39 -34.78
N SER A 389 -1.26 11.33 -35.14
CA SER A 389 -1.43 12.17 -36.33
C SER A 389 -0.66 11.59 -37.54
N PRO A 390 -0.94 12.06 -38.76
CA PRO A 390 -0.11 11.69 -39.92
C PRO A 390 1.37 12.02 -39.79
N GLU A 391 1.72 13.02 -39.00
CA GLU A 391 3.09 13.50 -38.77
C GLU A 391 3.81 12.74 -37.65
N SER A 392 3.09 11.94 -36.86
CA SER A 392 3.67 11.16 -35.76
C SER A 392 4.67 10.12 -36.28
N LYS A 393 5.79 9.98 -35.57
CA LYS A 393 6.80 8.97 -35.89
C LYS A 393 6.39 7.61 -35.31
N PHE A 394 5.58 6.87 -36.07
CA PHE A 394 5.07 5.59 -35.64
C PHE A 394 6.06 4.47 -35.93
N ASN A 395 6.74 4.00 -34.90
CA ASN A 395 7.63 2.84 -34.90
C ASN A 395 7.54 2.10 -33.55
N LEU A 396 8.14 0.91 -33.45
CA LEU A 396 8.05 0.08 -32.25
C LEU A 396 8.63 0.77 -31.01
N ALA A 397 9.73 1.51 -31.15
CA ALA A 397 10.36 2.18 -30.01
C ALA A 397 9.45 3.27 -29.42
N ASN A 398 8.91 4.14 -30.28
CA ASN A 398 7.97 5.19 -29.87
C ASN A 398 6.66 4.61 -29.36
N PHE A 399 6.14 3.55 -30.00
CA PHE A 399 4.94 2.87 -29.55
C PHE A 399 5.10 2.32 -28.13
N MET A 400 6.18 1.60 -27.86
CA MET A 400 6.42 1.04 -26.53
C MET A 400 6.70 2.11 -25.48
N ARG A 401 7.43 3.18 -25.85
CA ARG A 401 7.66 4.32 -24.96
C ARG A 401 6.36 5.02 -24.58
N THR A 402 5.46 5.24 -25.54
CA THR A 402 4.12 5.82 -25.30
C THR A 402 3.32 4.99 -24.31
N ASN A 403 3.31 3.67 -24.46
CA ASN A 403 2.58 2.78 -23.56
C ASN A 403 3.20 2.71 -22.14
N LEU A 404 4.52 2.87 -22.01
CA LEU A 404 5.16 3.03 -20.70
C LEU A 404 4.88 4.40 -20.07
N TYR A 405 4.86 5.47 -20.84
CA TYR A 405 4.57 6.81 -20.36
C TYR A 405 3.13 6.92 -19.84
N THR A 406 2.16 6.39 -20.59
CA THR A 406 0.75 6.46 -20.18
C THR A 406 0.46 5.71 -18.89
N CYS A 407 1.23 4.65 -18.56
CA CYS A 407 1.14 3.98 -17.27
C CYS A 407 1.36 4.92 -16.07
N LEU A 408 2.11 6.00 -16.27
CA LEU A 408 2.45 6.99 -15.23
C LEU A 408 1.68 8.31 -15.40
N GLY A 409 0.93 8.48 -16.50
CA GLY A 409 0.32 9.75 -16.88
C GLY A 409 -0.64 10.30 -15.82
N ALA A 410 -1.64 9.52 -15.42
CA ALA A 410 -2.62 9.95 -14.42
C ALA A 410 -1.98 10.18 -13.04
N MET A 411 -1.07 9.30 -12.60
CA MET A 411 -0.29 9.51 -11.37
C MET A 411 0.49 10.82 -11.41
N ARG A 412 1.12 11.15 -12.55
CA ARG A 412 1.87 12.41 -12.73
C ARG A 412 0.95 13.64 -12.62
N VAL A 413 -0.31 13.55 -13.04
CA VAL A 413 -1.30 14.63 -12.82
C VAL A 413 -1.47 14.90 -11.32
N GLY A 414 -1.64 13.85 -10.51
CA GLY A 414 -1.68 13.99 -9.06
C GLY A 414 -0.39 14.54 -8.46
N LEU A 415 0.76 14.03 -8.89
CA LEU A 415 2.07 14.51 -8.40
C LEU A 415 2.36 15.98 -8.78
N ASN A 416 1.82 16.50 -9.89
CA ASN A 416 1.96 17.91 -10.23
C ASN A 416 1.32 18.84 -9.19
N LEU A 417 0.25 18.39 -8.50
CA LEU A 417 -0.31 19.14 -7.37
C LEU A 417 0.73 19.32 -6.27
N LEU A 418 1.49 18.28 -5.95
CA LEU A 418 2.54 18.32 -4.94
C LEU A 418 3.75 19.15 -5.41
N PHE A 419 4.23 18.90 -6.60
CA PHE A 419 5.48 19.52 -7.09
C PHE A 419 5.29 20.98 -7.49
N GLU A 420 4.21 21.32 -8.22
CA GLU A 420 4.01 22.64 -8.79
C GLU A 420 3.18 23.57 -7.89
N LYS A 421 2.18 23.04 -7.15
CA LYS A 421 1.32 23.86 -6.29
C LYS A 421 1.84 23.97 -4.87
N GLU A 422 2.38 22.88 -4.32
CA GLU A 422 2.84 22.79 -2.93
C GLU A 422 4.37 22.89 -2.79
N ASN A 423 5.12 22.91 -3.90
CA ASN A 423 6.59 22.93 -3.92
C ASN A 423 7.24 21.79 -3.13
N VAL A 424 6.60 20.62 -3.10
CA VAL A 424 7.13 19.42 -2.45
C VAL A 424 8.45 19.02 -3.11
N LYS A 425 9.45 18.72 -2.29
CA LYS A 425 10.77 18.27 -2.73
C LYS A 425 10.90 16.77 -2.50
N VAL A 426 11.54 16.09 -3.44
CA VAL A 426 11.83 14.67 -3.39
C VAL A 426 13.32 14.48 -3.71
N ASP A 427 14.03 13.81 -2.79
CA ASP A 427 15.45 13.51 -2.98
C ASP A 427 15.63 12.14 -3.68
N ARG A 428 14.73 11.20 -3.43
CA ARG A 428 14.75 9.85 -3.99
C ARG A 428 13.39 9.18 -3.90
N LEU A 429 13.02 8.44 -4.93
CA LEU A 429 11.88 7.51 -4.92
C LEU A 429 12.37 6.07 -5.06
N LEU A 430 11.61 5.13 -4.51
CA LEU A 430 11.82 3.71 -4.70
C LEU A 430 10.70 3.12 -5.53
N GLY A 431 11.09 2.50 -6.65
CA GLY A 431 10.15 1.83 -7.55
C GLY A 431 10.02 0.35 -7.23
N HIS A 432 8.79 -0.17 -7.22
CA HIS A 432 8.53 -1.61 -7.13
C HIS A 432 7.25 -2.00 -7.89
N GLY A 433 7.05 -3.30 -8.11
CA GLY A 433 5.94 -3.82 -8.88
C GLY A 433 6.31 -4.22 -10.32
N GLY A 434 5.30 -4.59 -11.10
CA GLY A 434 5.49 -5.20 -12.43
C GLY A 434 6.25 -4.33 -13.42
N LEU A 435 6.05 -3.01 -13.38
CA LEU A 435 6.72 -2.05 -14.27
C LEU A 435 8.25 -2.08 -14.14
N PHE A 436 8.77 -2.44 -12.96
CA PHE A 436 10.20 -2.41 -12.63
C PHE A 436 10.91 -3.76 -12.81
N LYS A 437 10.19 -4.81 -13.23
CA LYS A 437 10.79 -6.15 -13.43
C LYS A 437 11.85 -6.17 -14.53
N THR A 438 11.69 -5.38 -15.59
CA THR A 438 12.74 -5.20 -16.61
C THR A 438 13.75 -4.18 -16.10
N LYS A 439 14.95 -4.65 -15.78
CA LYS A 439 16.02 -3.84 -15.17
C LYS A 439 16.28 -2.55 -15.94
N GLY A 440 16.21 -1.43 -15.23
CA GLY A 440 16.59 -0.10 -15.73
C GLY A 440 15.53 0.60 -16.56
N VAL A 441 14.52 -0.07 -17.11
CA VAL A 441 13.56 0.56 -18.04
C VAL A 441 12.48 1.35 -17.29
N GLY A 442 11.60 0.70 -16.56
CA GLY A 442 10.57 1.39 -15.76
C GLY A 442 11.19 2.38 -14.78
N GLN A 443 12.36 2.05 -14.25
CA GLN A 443 13.14 2.89 -13.36
C GLN A 443 13.56 4.21 -14.01
N GLN A 444 14.11 4.18 -15.24
CA GLN A 444 14.50 5.40 -15.97
C GLN A 444 13.27 6.20 -16.39
N ILE A 445 12.23 5.55 -16.88
CA ILE A 445 10.96 6.21 -17.25
C ILE A 445 10.37 6.96 -16.04
N LEU A 446 10.34 6.33 -14.87
CA LEU A 446 9.86 6.98 -13.66
C LEU A 446 10.77 8.14 -13.23
N ALA A 447 12.10 7.96 -13.26
CA ALA A 447 13.05 9.02 -12.90
C ALA A 447 12.84 10.27 -13.77
N ASP A 448 12.67 10.07 -15.08
CA ASP A 448 12.41 11.15 -16.04
C ASP A 448 11.00 11.77 -15.79
N ALA A 449 9.99 10.94 -15.50
CA ALA A 449 8.64 11.39 -15.25
C ALA A 449 8.52 12.28 -14.01
N VAL A 450 9.25 11.99 -12.94
CA VAL A 450 9.18 12.72 -11.66
C VAL A 450 10.32 13.72 -11.46
N ASN A 451 11.29 13.73 -12.36
CA ASN A 451 12.52 14.54 -12.28
C ASN A 451 13.25 14.36 -10.93
N ALA A 452 13.39 13.13 -10.48
CA ALA A 452 14.10 12.77 -9.26
C ALA A 452 14.79 11.40 -9.40
N PRO A 453 15.86 11.12 -8.64
CA PRO A 453 16.48 9.81 -8.62
C PRO A 453 15.50 8.70 -8.22
N VAL A 454 15.55 7.58 -8.93
CA VAL A 454 14.74 6.40 -8.63
C VAL A 454 15.64 5.21 -8.35
N SER A 455 15.42 4.58 -7.20
CA SER A 455 16.09 3.35 -6.80
C SER A 455 15.15 2.15 -6.93
N VAL A 456 15.72 0.99 -7.23
CA VAL A 456 15.05 -0.32 -7.19
C VAL A 456 15.90 -1.25 -6.36
N MET A 457 15.29 -1.93 -5.39
CA MET A 457 15.96 -2.86 -4.47
C MET A 457 15.68 -4.31 -4.85
N ALA A 458 16.65 -5.19 -4.64
CA ALA A 458 16.51 -6.63 -4.89
C ALA A 458 15.43 -7.27 -3.97
N THR A 459 15.24 -6.75 -2.76
CA THR A 459 14.28 -7.21 -1.74
C THR A 459 12.86 -6.66 -1.89
N ALA A 460 12.61 -5.79 -2.87
CA ALA A 460 11.29 -5.17 -3.07
C ALA A 460 10.14 -6.18 -3.29
N GLY A 461 10.44 -7.44 -3.59
CA GLY A 461 9.46 -8.54 -3.74
C GLY A 461 8.97 -9.17 -2.44
N GLU A 462 9.58 -8.87 -1.28
CA GLU A 462 9.21 -9.46 0.00
C GLU A 462 7.94 -8.81 0.61
N GLY A 463 7.64 -7.57 0.24
CA GLY A 463 6.38 -6.90 0.54
C GLY A 463 6.17 -6.53 2.00
N GLY A 464 4.90 -6.26 2.37
CA GLY A 464 4.52 -5.76 3.68
C GLY A 464 4.72 -6.76 4.82
N ALA A 465 4.70 -8.07 4.55
CA ALA A 465 5.01 -9.08 5.57
C ALA A 465 6.46 -8.93 6.08
N TRP A 466 7.41 -8.67 5.18
CA TRP A 466 8.78 -8.32 5.58
C TRP A 466 8.82 -6.95 6.29
N GLY A 467 8.10 -5.97 5.77
CA GLY A 467 8.02 -4.64 6.39
C GLY A 467 7.53 -4.67 7.83
N ILE A 468 6.49 -5.45 8.15
CA ILE A 468 6.03 -5.58 9.54
C ILE A 468 6.98 -6.43 10.39
N ALA A 469 7.69 -7.42 9.82
CA ALA A 469 8.77 -8.12 10.51
C ALA A 469 9.92 -7.17 10.87
N LEU A 470 10.26 -6.20 10.00
CA LEU A 470 11.25 -5.16 10.28
C LEU A 470 10.80 -4.22 11.41
N LEU A 471 9.51 -3.85 11.46
CA LEU A 471 8.95 -3.07 12.56
C LEU A 471 8.96 -3.84 13.88
N ALA A 472 8.71 -5.14 13.85
CA ALA A 472 8.84 -6.02 15.01
C ALA A 472 10.31 -6.13 15.47
N SER A 473 11.25 -6.27 14.52
CA SER A 473 12.68 -6.24 14.81
C SER A 473 13.12 -4.90 15.40
N TYR A 474 12.67 -3.78 14.84
CA TYR A 474 12.93 -2.44 15.34
C TYR A 474 12.49 -2.29 16.81
N LEU A 475 11.31 -2.78 17.17
CA LEU A 475 10.78 -2.71 18.55
C LEU A 475 11.79 -3.22 19.57
N VAL A 476 12.46 -4.34 19.30
CA VAL A 476 13.31 -5.05 20.28
C VAL A 476 14.82 -4.83 20.08
N ASN A 477 15.25 -4.33 18.91
CA ASN A 477 16.67 -4.19 18.55
C ASN A 477 17.12 -2.74 18.35
N LYS A 478 16.22 -1.76 18.46
CA LYS A 478 16.60 -0.34 18.40
C LYS A 478 17.45 0.05 19.59
N GLU A 479 18.42 0.93 19.35
CA GLU A 479 19.19 1.59 20.40
C GLU A 479 18.39 2.75 21.00
N GLU A 480 18.82 3.21 22.17
CA GLU A 480 18.19 4.38 22.80
C GLU A 480 18.33 5.61 21.88
N GLY A 481 17.20 6.23 21.54
CA GLY A 481 17.16 7.39 20.63
C GLY A 481 17.32 7.06 19.14
N GLU A 482 17.45 5.80 18.76
CA GLU A 482 17.52 5.41 17.36
C GLU A 482 16.15 5.53 16.69
N THR A 483 16.08 6.31 15.60
CA THR A 483 14.85 6.44 14.80
C THR A 483 14.65 5.25 13.86
N LEU A 484 13.41 5.05 13.39
CA LEU A 484 13.11 4.00 12.41
C LEU A 484 13.95 4.19 11.14
N GLU A 485 14.06 5.43 10.64
CA GLU A 485 14.84 5.77 9.45
C GLU A 485 16.31 5.36 9.62
N SER A 486 16.92 5.69 10.76
CA SER A 486 18.30 5.33 11.06
C SER A 486 18.50 3.82 11.19
N PHE A 487 17.57 3.12 11.84
CA PHE A 487 17.59 1.67 11.95
C PHE A 487 17.52 0.99 10.58
N LEU A 488 16.63 1.45 9.71
CA LEU A 488 16.51 0.92 8.34
C LEU A 488 17.79 1.19 7.54
N ASP A 489 18.28 2.42 7.52
CA ASP A 489 19.47 2.78 6.75
C ASP A 489 20.72 2.00 7.20
N ASN A 490 20.94 1.88 8.50
CA ASN A 490 22.21 1.38 9.04
C ASN A 490 22.19 -0.12 9.36
N LYS A 491 21.03 -0.72 9.68
CA LYS A 491 20.94 -2.12 10.14
C LYS A 491 20.20 -3.05 9.19
N VAL A 492 19.39 -2.50 8.28
CA VAL A 492 18.60 -3.30 7.32
C VAL A 492 19.13 -3.17 5.91
N PHE A 493 19.30 -1.95 5.43
CA PHE A 493 19.61 -1.66 4.03
C PHE A 493 21.06 -1.27 3.76
N ALA A 494 21.93 -1.18 4.78
CA ALA A 494 23.32 -0.78 4.63
C ALA A 494 24.09 -1.59 3.58
N ASP A 495 23.88 -2.92 3.55
CA ASP A 495 24.56 -3.86 2.65
C ASP A 495 23.65 -4.36 1.51
N GLN A 496 22.46 -3.76 1.32
CA GLN A 496 21.53 -4.18 0.27
C GLN A 496 21.96 -3.66 -1.10
N GLU A 497 21.98 -4.54 -2.09
CA GLU A 497 22.17 -4.13 -3.47
C GLU A 497 20.98 -3.31 -3.94
N SER A 498 21.23 -2.06 -4.31
CA SER A 498 20.26 -1.18 -4.97
C SER A 498 20.86 -0.61 -6.25
N SER A 499 20.01 -0.42 -7.25
CA SER A 499 20.37 0.39 -8.42
C SER A 499 19.64 1.72 -8.34
N THR A 500 20.36 2.82 -8.55
CA THR A 500 19.77 4.16 -8.63
C THR A 500 20.05 4.75 -9.99
N LEU A 501 19.02 5.30 -10.62
CA LEU A 501 19.11 6.04 -11.87
C LEU A 501 18.65 7.48 -11.67
N ASP A 502 19.48 8.40 -12.14
CA ASP A 502 19.15 9.82 -12.17
C ASP A 502 18.25 10.15 -13.36
N PRO A 503 17.41 11.19 -13.27
CA PRO A 503 16.64 11.67 -14.41
C PRO A 503 17.57 12.20 -15.51
N LYS A 504 17.21 11.93 -16.77
CA LYS A 504 17.90 12.45 -17.93
C LYS A 504 17.23 13.74 -18.39
N PRO A 505 17.94 14.87 -18.57
CA PRO A 505 17.31 16.14 -18.96
C PRO A 505 16.43 16.04 -20.21
N GLU A 506 16.87 15.29 -21.24
CA GLU A 506 16.08 15.04 -22.45
C GLU A 506 14.83 14.19 -22.19
N GLY A 507 14.91 13.20 -21.27
CA GLY A 507 13.80 12.37 -20.86
C GLY A 507 12.75 13.17 -20.08
N VAL A 508 13.20 14.01 -19.14
CA VAL A 508 12.32 14.94 -18.37
C VAL A 508 11.58 15.89 -19.32
N ALA A 509 12.31 16.52 -20.25
CA ALA A 509 11.71 17.43 -21.22
C ALA A 509 10.69 16.70 -22.12
N GLY A 510 11.05 15.51 -22.62
CA GLY A 510 10.18 14.70 -23.46
C GLY A 510 8.93 14.21 -22.73
N PHE A 511 9.06 13.78 -21.48
CA PHE A 511 7.90 13.38 -20.66
C PHE A 511 6.95 14.57 -20.44
N ASN A 512 7.46 15.77 -20.19
CA ASN A 512 6.63 16.97 -20.04
C ASN A 512 5.87 17.30 -21.34
N VAL A 513 6.52 17.18 -22.52
CA VAL A 513 5.85 17.36 -23.82
C VAL A 513 4.74 16.31 -24.01
N PHE A 514 5.00 15.05 -23.65
CA PHE A 514 3.98 14.01 -23.65
C PHE A 514 2.81 14.36 -22.71
N MET A 515 3.07 14.83 -21.50
CA MET A 515 2.03 15.23 -20.54
C MET A 515 1.19 16.40 -21.03
N ASP A 516 1.77 17.37 -21.73
CA ASP A 516 1.00 18.45 -22.36
C ASP A 516 0.00 17.91 -23.40
N SER A 517 0.44 16.94 -24.21
CA SER A 517 -0.42 16.25 -25.17
C SER A 517 -1.47 15.38 -24.48
N TYR A 518 -1.06 14.66 -23.42
CA TYR A 518 -1.93 13.82 -22.61
C TYR A 518 -3.10 14.62 -22.00
N MET A 519 -2.81 15.78 -21.40
CA MET A 519 -3.85 16.65 -20.82
C MET A 519 -4.80 17.24 -21.89
N LYS A 520 -4.25 17.68 -23.02
CA LYS A 520 -5.07 18.19 -24.15
C LYS A 520 -5.96 17.10 -24.76
N GLY A 521 -5.44 15.89 -24.85
CA GLY A 521 -6.11 14.75 -25.47
C GLY A 521 -7.18 14.08 -24.57
N LEU A 522 -7.33 14.47 -23.29
CA LEU A 522 -8.40 13.96 -22.43
C LEU A 522 -9.81 14.20 -23.02
N SER A 523 -9.97 15.21 -23.87
CA SER A 523 -11.21 15.43 -24.61
C SER A 523 -11.55 14.29 -25.58
N ILE A 524 -10.52 13.60 -26.14
CA ILE A 524 -10.70 12.44 -27.02
C ILE A 524 -11.18 11.25 -26.18
N GLU A 525 -10.56 11.01 -25.03
CA GLU A 525 -10.97 9.98 -24.08
C GLU A 525 -12.43 10.20 -23.63
N ARG A 526 -12.81 11.44 -23.32
CA ARG A 526 -14.18 11.80 -22.96
C ARG A 526 -15.17 11.51 -24.09
N ALA A 527 -14.84 11.89 -25.32
CA ALA A 527 -15.67 11.58 -26.47
C ALA A 527 -15.81 10.06 -26.70
N ALA A 528 -14.75 9.29 -26.45
CA ALA A 528 -14.81 7.83 -26.56
C ALA A 528 -15.71 7.20 -25.49
N VAL A 529 -15.68 7.69 -24.26
CA VAL A 529 -16.58 7.24 -23.17
C VAL A 529 -18.03 7.60 -23.49
N GLU A 530 -18.28 8.82 -23.95
CA GLU A 530 -19.63 9.34 -24.25
C GLU A 530 -20.23 8.77 -25.56
N SER A 531 -19.43 8.12 -26.40
CA SER A 531 -19.88 7.63 -27.72
C SER A 531 -20.87 6.46 -27.69
N GLU A 532 -21.01 5.78 -26.54
CA GLU A 532 -21.92 4.63 -26.33
C GLU A 532 -21.84 3.55 -27.43
N ILE A 533 -20.67 3.34 -28.03
CA ILE A 533 -20.47 2.35 -29.10
C ILE A 533 -20.19 0.93 -28.59
N TRP A 534 -20.14 0.74 -27.30
CA TRP A 534 -19.90 -0.56 -26.63
C TRP A 534 -21.03 -0.95 -25.70
#